data_0e62960db9121e4173bb21033cf70f1f
#
_entry.id   0e62960db9121e4173bb21033cf70f1f
#
_cell.length_a   1.000
_cell.length_b   1.000
_cell.length_c   1.000
_cell.angle_alpha   90.00
_cell.angle_beta   90.00
_cell.angle_gamma   90.00
#
_symmetry.space_group_name_H-M   'P 1'
#
loop_
_entity.id
_entity.type
_entity.pdbx_description
1 polymer ?
#
loop_
_entity_poly.entity_id
_entity_poly.type
_entity_poly.pdbx_seq_one_letter_code
_entity_poly.pdbx_strand_id
1 'polypeptide(L)'
;LQAAEEGLSQAYNSPKMSELHDWAKAPHKATGGKTVGIYLGALGYGYNRELLAKKGLPAPKCWNDLLHSAYKDEIMMAYPSTSGTAYTTLASMVQLFGEDGGFNYMKGLHQNISQYTKSGSAGIKAASRGEITIGVVFVHGAVKQAVSGFPIEAVSPCEGTGYEIGSASIIKGARNLESAKKFI
;
A
#
# COMPACT_ATOMS: atom_id res chain seq x y z
N LEU A 1 3.39 -6.34 14.25
CA LEU A 1 3.01 -7.37 15.24
C LEU A 1 4.24 -8.11 15.77
N GLN A 2 5.19 -8.50 14.91
CA GLN A 2 6.39 -9.26 15.28
C GLN A 2 7.18 -8.62 16.44
N ALA A 3 7.44 -7.32 16.42
CA ALA A 3 8.13 -6.63 17.51
C ALA A 3 7.41 -6.74 18.88
N ALA A 4 6.08 -6.86 18.87
CA ALA A 4 5.30 -7.08 20.08
C ALA A 4 5.44 -8.53 20.59
N GLU A 5 5.49 -9.50 19.70
CA GLU A 5 5.68 -10.93 20.00
C GLU A 5 7.09 -11.19 20.55
N GLU A 6 8.10 -10.57 19.96
CA GLU A 6 9.51 -10.64 20.39
C GLU A 6 9.79 -9.84 21.68
N GLY A 7 8.78 -9.17 22.27
CA GLY A 7 8.94 -8.43 23.52
C GLY A 7 9.71 -7.12 23.40
N LEU A 8 9.88 -6.60 22.19
CA LEU A 8 10.56 -5.34 21.91
C LEU A 8 9.69 -4.10 22.20
N SER A 9 8.37 -4.31 22.31
CA SER A 9 7.39 -3.24 22.57
C SER A 9 6.82 -3.39 23.99
N GLN A 10 6.49 -2.26 24.63
CA GLN A 10 5.78 -2.22 25.90
C GLN A 10 4.30 -1.89 25.72
N ALA A 11 3.46 -2.44 26.59
CA ALA A 11 2.04 -2.14 26.60
C ALA A 11 1.78 -0.72 27.09
N TYR A 12 0.82 -0.05 26.45
CA TYR A 12 0.32 1.27 26.85
C TYR A 12 -1.12 1.46 26.38
N ASN A 13 -1.99 1.81 27.30
CA ASN A 13 -3.37 2.23 27.01
C ASN A 13 -3.43 3.75 26.98
N SER A 14 -3.55 4.30 25.77
CA SER A 14 -3.79 5.74 25.61
C SER A 14 -5.14 6.14 26.20
N PRO A 15 -5.23 7.29 26.91
CA PRO A 15 -6.52 7.84 27.34
C PRO A 15 -7.50 8.07 26.18
N LYS A 16 -6.99 8.20 24.95
CA LYS A 16 -7.77 8.42 23.73
C LYS A 16 -8.17 7.13 23.03
N MET A 17 -7.84 5.97 23.57
CA MET A 17 -8.15 4.68 22.94
C MET A 17 -9.63 4.49 22.60
N SER A 18 -10.55 4.98 23.47
CA SER A 18 -11.99 4.89 23.23
C SER A 18 -12.47 5.69 22.01
N GLU A 19 -11.75 6.76 21.65
CA GLU A 19 -12.09 7.66 20.54
C GLU A 19 -11.62 7.13 19.17
N LEU A 20 -10.78 6.08 19.15
CA LEU A 20 -10.25 5.50 17.91
C LEU A 20 -11.29 4.62 17.20
N HIS A 21 -11.17 4.50 15.89
CA HIS A 21 -11.92 3.54 15.09
C HIS A 21 -11.56 2.09 15.45
N ASP A 22 -12.47 1.17 15.21
CA ASP A 22 -12.28 -0.25 15.56
C ASP A 22 -11.10 -0.89 14.84
N TRP A 23 -10.83 -0.51 13.58
CA TRP A 23 -9.64 -0.98 12.87
C TRP A 23 -8.33 -0.56 13.55
N ALA A 24 -8.27 0.61 14.19
CA ALA A 24 -7.09 1.08 14.92
C ALA A 24 -6.92 0.38 16.28
N LYS A 25 -8.02 -0.05 16.89
CA LYS A 25 -8.05 -0.82 18.15
C LYS A 25 -7.67 -2.30 17.92
N ALA A 26 -7.91 -2.85 16.73
CA ALA A 26 -7.68 -4.26 16.44
C ALA A 26 -6.23 -4.72 16.72
N PRO A 27 -5.17 -4.04 16.24
CA PRO A 27 -3.79 -4.37 16.58
C PRO A 27 -3.50 -4.27 18.09
N HIS A 28 -4.09 -3.28 18.78
CA HIS A 28 -3.94 -3.11 20.22
C HIS A 28 -4.48 -4.33 20.98
N LYS A 29 -5.68 -4.76 20.66
CA LYS A 29 -6.28 -5.96 21.24
C LYS A 29 -5.46 -7.22 20.94
N ALA A 30 -5.03 -7.39 19.69
CA ALA A 30 -4.28 -8.58 19.25
C ALA A 30 -2.90 -8.69 19.91
N THR A 31 -2.27 -7.57 20.31
CA THR A 31 -0.93 -7.55 20.89
C THR A 31 -0.90 -7.36 22.41
N GLY A 32 -2.05 -7.42 23.08
CA GLY A 32 -2.13 -7.13 24.53
C GLY A 32 -1.69 -5.72 24.88
N GLY A 33 -2.09 -4.72 24.10
CA GLY A 33 -1.83 -3.32 24.34
C GLY A 33 -0.49 -2.78 23.83
N LYS A 34 0.27 -3.56 23.06
CA LYS A 34 1.64 -3.18 22.65
C LYS A 34 1.72 -2.41 21.35
N THR A 35 0.63 -2.38 20.56
CA THR A 35 0.62 -1.76 19.23
C THR A 35 -0.73 -1.11 18.97
N VAL A 36 -0.77 0.08 18.39
CA VAL A 36 -2.02 0.77 18.01
C VAL A 36 -1.99 1.17 16.54
N GLY A 37 -3.12 1.02 15.83
CA GLY A 37 -3.26 1.46 14.46
C GLY A 37 -3.30 2.97 14.34
N ILE A 38 -2.53 3.53 13.39
CA ILE A 38 -2.47 4.98 13.15
C ILE A 38 -3.13 5.35 11.83
N TYR A 39 -2.96 4.53 10.79
CA TYR A 39 -3.59 4.73 9.49
C TYR A 39 -3.97 3.40 8.87
N LEU A 40 -4.92 3.46 7.95
CA LEU A 40 -5.30 2.34 7.10
C LEU A 40 -5.02 2.71 5.65
N GLY A 41 -4.26 1.86 4.97
CA GLY A 41 -3.91 2.02 3.56
C GLY A 41 -4.60 0.97 2.71
N ALA A 42 -5.57 1.34 1.88
CA ALA A 42 -6.11 0.47 0.84
C ALA A 42 -5.15 0.44 -0.36
N LEU A 43 -4.91 -0.75 -0.89
CA LEU A 43 -4.06 -0.96 -2.04
C LEU A 43 -4.79 -0.59 -3.34
N GLY A 44 -4.07 -0.22 -4.37
CA GLY A 44 -4.59 0.07 -5.69
C GLY A 44 -3.47 0.51 -6.62
N TYR A 45 -3.79 1.37 -7.54
CA TYR A 45 -2.80 1.98 -8.42
C TYR A 45 -3.24 3.40 -8.81
N GLY A 46 -2.33 4.15 -9.36
CA GLY A 46 -2.65 5.41 -10.03
C GLY A 46 -2.04 5.43 -11.41
N TYR A 47 -2.68 6.13 -12.33
CA TYR A 47 -2.15 6.34 -13.66
C TYR A 47 -2.08 7.81 -14.03
N ASN A 48 -1.12 8.15 -14.87
CA ASN A 48 -1.02 9.47 -15.47
C ASN A 48 -1.99 9.56 -16.66
N ARG A 49 -3.07 10.34 -16.51
CA ARG A 49 -4.13 10.46 -17.52
C ARG A 49 -3.66 11.09 -18.82
N GLU A 50 -2.67 11.99 -18.77
CA GLU A 50 -2.11 12.62 -19.96
C GLU A 50 -1.24 11.67 -20.77
N LEU A 51 -0.37 10.88 -20.10
CA LEU A 51 0.41 9.85 -20.75
C LEU A 51 -0.49 8.75 -21.32
N LEU A 52 -1.51 8.35 -20.58
CA LEU A 52 -2.48 7.35 -21.02
C LEU A 52 -3.19 7.80 -22.29
N ALA A 53 -3.69 9.06 -22.32
CA ALA A 53 -4.32 9.65 -23.49
C ALA A 53 -3.33 9.79 -24.67
N LYS A 54 -2.11 10.30 -24.42
CA LYS A 54 -1.06 10.45 -25.44
C LYS A 54 -0.68 9.13 -26.12
N LYS A 55 -0.70 8.02 -25.37
CA LYS A 55 -0.37 6.69 -25.88
C LYS A 55 -1.59 5.92 -26.40
N GLY A 56 -2.78 6.50 -26.34
CA GLY A 56 -4.02 5.84 -26.76
C GLY A 56 -4.37 4.60 -25.96
N LEU A 57 -3.94 4.55 -24.67
CA LEU A 57 -4.19 3.41 -23.81
C LEU A 57 -5.57 3.51 -23.15
N PRO A 58 -6.30 2.40 -22.96
CA PRO A 58 -7.55 2.40 -22.21
C PRO A 58 -7.30 2.75 -20.74
N ALA A 59 -8.27 3.37 -20.05
CA ALA A 59 -8.17 3.64 -18.63
C ALA A 59 -8.49 2.35 -17.84
N PRO A 60 -7.54 1.81 -17.05
CA PRO A 60 -7.78 0.60 -16.28
C PRO A 60 -8.67 0.87 -15.08
N LYS A 61 -9.56 -0.08 -14.73
CA LYS A 61 -10.48 -0.01 -13.59
C LYS A 61 -10.32 -1.18 -12.62
N CYS A 62 -9.77 -2.27 -13.10
CA CYS A 62 -9.68 -3.55 -12.40
C CYS A 62 -8.23 -4.01 -12.34
N TRP A 63 -7.90 -4.94 -11.43
CA TRP A 63 -6.58 -5.57 -11.42
C TRP A 63 -6.29 -6.32 -12.70
N ASN A 64 -7.29 -7.05 -13.23
CA ASN A 64 -7.15 -7.81 -14.45
C ASN A 64 -6.87 -6.95 -15.70
N ASP A 65 -7.31 -5.69 -15.70
CA ASP A 65 -7.00 -4.77 -16.80
C ASP A 65 -5.49 -4.56 -16.96
N LEU A 66 -4.74 -4.59 -15.83
CA LEU A 66 -3.28 -4.41 -15.86
C LEU A 66 -2.53 -5.56 -16.56
N LEU A 67 -3.19 -6.68 -16.84
CA LEU A 67 -2.63 -7.80 -17.60
C LEU A 67 -2.68 -7.58 -19.11
N HIS A 68 -3.41 -6.56 -19.58
CA HIS A 68 -3.54 -6.31 -21.03
C HIS A 68 -2.19 -5.91 -21.63
N SER A 69 -1.83 -6.51 -22.76
CA SER A 69 -0.54 -6.32 -23.43
C SER A 69 -0.25 -4.88 -23.87
N ALA A 70 -1.28 -4.05 -23.98
CA ALA A 70 -1.13 -2.62 -24.25
C ALA A 70 -0.36 -1.88 -23.15
N TYR A 71 -0.30 -2.41 -21.93
CA TYR A 71 0.47 -1.83 -20.82
C TYR A 71 1.89 -2.39 -20.70
N LYS A 72 2.39 -3.10 -21.73
CA LYS A 72 3.75 -3.61 -21.72
C LYS A 72 4.74 -2.47 -21.45
N ASP A 73 5.60 -2.65 -20.43
CA ASP A 73 6.58 -1.67 -19.99
C ASP A 73 5.98 -0.32 -19.48
N GLU A 74 4.68 -0.31 -19.16
CA GLU A 74 3.96 0.90 -18.71
C GLU A 74 3.65 0.91 -17.22
N ILE A 75 3.99 -0.16 -16.50
CA ILE A 75 3.68 -0.31 -15.08
C ILE A 75 4.96 -0.31 -14.26
N MET A 76 4.94 0.39 -13.13
CA MET A 76 6.01 0.36 -12.13
C MET A 76 5.44 -0.04 -10.77
N MET A 77 6.10 -0.96 -10.08
CA MET A 77 5.78 -1.34 -8.71
C MET A 77 7.05 -1.64 -7.91
N ALA A 78 6.93 -1.74 -6.60
CA ALA A 78 8.08 -2.14 -5.78
C ALA A 78 8.28 -3.66 -5.76
N TYR A 79 9.46 -4.10 -5.30
CA TYR A 79 9.73 -5.51 -5.05
C TYR A 79 8.99 -6.01 -3.81
N PRO A 80 8.28 -7.15 -3.87
CA PRO A 80 7.60 -7.73 -2.71
C PRO A 80 8.53 -8.06 -1.53
N SER A 81 9.78 -8.41 -1.80
CA SER A 81 10.76 -8.72 -0.76
C SER A 81 11.34 -7.50 -0.02
N THR A 82 11.13 -6.28 -0.54
CA THR A 82 11.72 -5.06 0.03
C THR A 82 10.70 -4.00 0.39
N SER A 83 9.43 -4.19 0.04
CA SER A 83 8.36 -3.20 0.21
C SER A 83 7.09 -3.84 0.74
N GLY A 84 6.60 -3.34 1.88
CA GLY A 84 5.30 -3.73 2.44
C GLY A 84 4.16 -3.51 1.45
N THR A 85 4.16 -2.42 0.69
CA THR A 85 3.15 -2.16 -0.36
C THR A 85 3.10 -3.28 -1.40
N ALA A 86 4.26 -3.71 -1.90
CA ALA A 86 4.32 -4.76 -2.91
C ALA A 86 4.05 -6.15 -2.32
N TYR A 87 4.46 -6.40 -1.06
CA TYR A 87 4.08 -7.61 -0.34
C TYR A 87 2.56 -7.69 -0.15
N THR A 88 1.93 -6.58 0.25
CA THR A 88 0.46 -6.49 0.37
C THR A 88 -0.20 -6.72 -0.99
N THR A 89 0.40 -6.27 -2.11
CA THR A 89 -0.10 -6.58 -3.46
C THR A 89 -0.12 -8.08 -3.71
N LEU A 90 1.00 -8.76 -3.48
CA LEU A 90 1.09 -10.22 -3.65
C LEU A 90 0.06 -10.94 -2.76
N ALA A 91 0.00 -10.60 -1.49
CA ALA A 91 -0.95 -11.20 -0.54
C ALA A 91 -2.41 -10.95 -0.97
N SER A 92 -2.72 -9.77 -1.48
CA SER A 92 -4.06 -9.44 -1.99
C SER A 92 -4.44 -10.28 -3.20
N MET A 93 -3.50 -10.50 -4.14
CA MET A 93 -3.77 -11.36 -5.30
C MET A 93 -4.02 -12.81 -4.89
N VAL A 94 -3.26 -13.32 -3.90
CA VAL A 94 -3.50 -14.65 -3.35
C VAL A 94 -4.87 -14.75 -2.66
N GLN A 95 -5.28 -13.72 -1.93
CA GLN A 95 -6.59 -13.69 -1.27
C GLN A 95 -7.75 -13.58 -2.26
N LEU A 96 -7.60 -12.80 -3.34
CA LEU A 96 -8.65 -12.60 -4.34
C LEU A 96 -8.80 -13.80 -5.29
N PHE A 97 -7.70 -14.42 -5.69
CA PHE A 97 -7.68 -15.39 -6.78
C PHE A 97 -7.23 -16.81 -6.35
N GLY A 98 -6.98 -17.02 -5.05
CA GLY A 98 -6.35 -18.24 -4.54
C GLY A 98 -4.84 -18.22 -4.77
N GLU A 99 -4.11 -19.20 -4.19
CA GLU A 99 -2.65 -19.22 -4.26
C GLU A 99 -2.15 -19.33 -5.70
N ASP A 100 -2.58 -20.33 -6.43
CA ASP A 100 -2.17 -20.53 -7.84
C ASP A 100 -2.62 -19.36 -8.74
N GLY A 101 -3.87 -18.89 -8.57
CA GLY A 101 -4.41 -17.77 -9.33
C GLY A 101 -3.66 -16.46 -9.05
N GLY A 102 -3.34 -16.19 -7.79
CA GLY A 102 -2.57 -15.02 -7.38
C GLY A 102 -1.15 -15.00 -7.96
N PHE A 103 -0.44 -16.12 -7.89
CA PHE A 103 0.88 -16.23 -8.50
C PHE A 103 0.82 -16.17 -10.04
N ASN A 104 -0.18 -16.74 -10.67
CA ASN A 104 -0.37 -16.64 -12.12
C ASN A 104 -0.68 -15.19 -12.54
N TYR A 105 -1.52 -14.48 -11.75
CA TYR A 105 -1.73 -13.05 -11.94
C TYR A 105 -0.42 -12.27 -11.88
N MET A 106 0.40 -12.50 -10.85
CA MET A 106 1.70 -11.80 -10.69
C MET A 106 2.68 -12.11 -11.82
N LYS A 107 2.68 -13.35 -12.35
CA LYS A 107 3.47 -13.71 -13.55
C LYS A 107 2.99 -12.95 -14.80
N GLY A 108 1.68 -12.81 -14.97
CA GLY A 108 1.09 -12.00 -16.04
C GLY A 108 1.44 -10.53 -15.90
N LEU A 109 1.25 -9.96 -14.72
CA LEU A 109 1.57 -8.56 -14.42
C LEU A 109 3.06 -8.26 -14.67
N HIS A 110 3.95 -9.19 -14.34
CA HIS A 110 5.39 -9.06 -14.57
C HIS A 110 5.74 -8.75 -16.03
N GLN A 111 4.98 -9.24 -16.99
CA GLN A 111 5.21 -8.97 -18.43
C GLN A 111 4.99 -7.50 -18.80
N ASN A 112 4.24 -6.76 -17.99
CA ASN A 112 3.91 -5.35 -18.19
C ASN A 112 4.71 -4.41 -17.27
N ILE A 113 5.50 -4.97 -16.34
CA ILE A 113 6.35 -4.19 -15.44
C ILE A 113 7.61 -3.71 -16.17
N SER A 114 7.75 -2.40 -16.26
CA SER A 114 8.96 -1.74 -16.75
C SER A 114 10.10 -1.85 -15.74
N GLN A 115 9.80 -1.62 -14.47
CA GLN A 115 10.83 -1.59 -13.42
C GLN A 115 10.25 -1.94 -12.06
N TYR A 116 11.00 -2.72 -11.29
CA TYR A 116 10.78 -2.91 -9.86
C TYR A 116 11.63 -1.96 -9.03
N THR A 117 11.02 -1.31 -8.05
CA THR A 117 11.66 -0.33 -7.16
C THR A 117 11.81 -0.87 -5.73
N LYS A 118 12.65 -0.21 -4.91
CA LYS A 118 12.75 -0.53 -3.48
C LYS A 118 11.63 0.09 -2.65
N SER A 119 11.11 1.24 -3.08
CA SER A 119 10.09 2.01 -2.33
C SER A 119 8.71 1.83 -2.95
N GLY A 120 7.71 1.51 -2.12
CA GLY A 120 6.32 1.36 -2.54
C GLY A 120 5.67 2.61 -3.16
N SER A 121 6.22 3.80 -2.89
CA SER A 121 5.72 5.06 -3.47
C SER A 121 6.49 5.54 -4.71
N ALA A 122 7.53 4.83 -5.15
CA ALA A 122 8.36 5.29 -6.26
C ALA A 122 7.60 5.27 -7.59
N GLY A 123 6.82 4.23 -7.87
CA GLY A 123 6.05 4.11 -9.11
C GLY A 123 5.05 5.26 -9.31
N ILE A 124 4.27 5.61 -8.29
CA ILE A 124 3.31 6.71 -8.43
C ILE A 124 3.99 8.08 -8.55
N LYS A 125 5.14 8.28 -7.91
CA LYS A 125 5.92 9.51 -8.09
C LYS A 125 6.52 9.61 -9.49
N ALA A 126 6.97 8.50 -10.06
CA ALA A 126 7.43 8.43 -11.45
C ALA A 126 6.27 8.72 -12.43
N ALA A 127 5.08 8.15 -12.18
CA ALA A 127 3.88 8.45 -12.96
C ALA A 127 3.50 9.93 -12.89
N SER A 128 3.60 10.55 -11.72
CA SER A 128 3.34 11.99 -11.54
C SER A 128 4.27 12.87 -12.40
N ARG A 129 5.53 12.48 -12.55
CA ARG A 129 6.51 13.20 -13.37
C ARG A 129 6.46 12.84 -14.86
N GLY A 130 5.56 11.94 -15.26
CA GLY A 130 5.44 11.52 -16.66
C GLY A 130 6.52 10.52 -17.12
N GLU A 131 7.20 9.85 -16.21
CA GLU A 131 8.25 8.86 -16.50
C GLU A 131 7.68 7.45 -16.77
N ILE A 132 6.50 7.15 -16.24
CA ILE A 132 5.78 5.89 -16.42
C ILE A 132 4.28 6.16 -16.43
N THR A 133 3.49 5.29 -17.03
CA THR A 133 2.04 5.51 -17.12
C THR A 133 1.29 5.10 -15.85
N ILE A 134 1.62 3.95 -15.25
CA ILE A 134 0.89 3.37 -14.11
C ILE A 134 1.85 3.07 -12.96
N GLY A 135 1.45 3.43 -11.73
CA GLY A 135 2.17 3.07 -10.51
C GLY A 135 1.28 2.29 -9.54
N VAL A 136 1.67 1.06 -9.19
CA VAL A 136 0.99 0.29 -8.12
C VAL A 136 1.41 0.86 -6.77
N VAL A 137 0.43 1.22 -5.93
CA VAL A 137 0.65 1.97 -4.69
C VAL A 137 -0.55 1.83 -3.75
N PHE A 138 -0.44 2.25 -2.50
CA PHE A 138 -1.63 2.53 -1.70
C PHE A 138 -2.40 3.74 -2.28
N VAL A 139 -3.71 3.62 -2.39
CA VAL A 139 -4.60 4.61 -3.05
C VAL A 139 -4.37 6.03 -2.52
N HIS A 140 -4.15 6.20 -1.20
CA HIS A 140 -3.86 7.51 -0.62
C HIS A 140 -2.59 8.17 -1.22
N GLY A 141 -1.62 7.38 -1.67
CA GLY A 141 -0.43 7.88 -2.34
C GLY A 141 -0.73 8.46 -3.72
N ALA A 142 -1.63 7.83 -4.48
CA ALA A 142 -2.10 8.36 -5.76
C ALA A 142 -2.98 9.60 -5.56
N VAL A 143 -3.91 9.57 -4.61
CA VAL A 143 -4.75 10.73 -4.24
C VAL A 143 -3.89 11.93 -3.85
N LYS A 144 -2.84 11.72 -3.05
CA LYS A 144 -1.90 12.79 -2.68
C LYS A 144 -1.27 13.47 -3.91
N GLN A 145 -0.88 12.70 -4.93
CA GLN A 145 -0.31 13.27 -6.16
C GLN A 145 -1.37 14.07 -6.93
N ALA A 146 -2.60 13.54 -7.04
CA ALA A 146 -3.70 14.22 -7.70
C ALA A 146 -4.03 15.57 -7.02
N VAL A 147 -4.15 15.58 -5.69
CA VAL A 147 -4.39 16.82 -4.91
C VAL A 147 -3.24 17.82 -5.03
N SER A 148 -2.02 17.34 -5.23
CA SER A 148 -0.84 18.18 -5.48
C SER A 148 -0.79 18.76 -6.90
N GLY A 149 -1.81 18.54 -7.74
CA GLY A 149 -1.94 19.10 -9.09
C GLY A 149 -1.33 18.25 -10.20
N PHE A 150 -0.82 17.05 -9.90
CA PHE A 150 -0.33 16.14 -10.94
C PHE A 150 -1.50 15.48 -11.70
N PRO A 151 -1.32 15.11 -12.98
CA PRO A 151 -2.36 14.49 -13.80
C PRO A 151 -2.57 13.01 -13.44
N ILE A 152 -2.71 12.72 -12.17
CA ILE A 152 -2.90 11.36 -11.65
C ILE A 152 -4.38 11.08 -11.39
N GLU A 153 -4.84 9.93 -11.87
CA GLU A 153 -6.10 9.31 -11.48
C GLU A 153 -5.82 8.15 -10.53
N ALA A 154 -6.51 8.13 -9.39
CA ALA A 154 -6.37 7.08 -8.38
C ALA A 154 -7.46 6.02 -8.59
N VAL A 155 -7.08 4.75 -8.58
CA VAL A 155 -8.00 3.63 -8.82
C VAL A 155 -8.02 2.68 -7.64
N SER A 156 -9.22 2.43 -7.15
CA SER A 156 -9.56 1.29 -6.29
C SER A 156 -10.09 0.17 -7.21
N PRO A 157 -9.38 -0.95 -7.36
CA PRO A 157 -9.73 -1.96 -8.36
C PRO A 157 -11.08 -2.61 -8.14
N CYS A 158 -11.77 -2.93 -9.23
CA CYS A 158 -13.16 -3.40 -9.23
C CYS A 158 -13.36 -4.78 -8.57
N GLU A 159 -12.34 -5.65 -8.56
CA GLU A 159 -12.40 -6.96 -7.90
C GLU A 159 -12.32 -6.86 -6.37
N GLY A 160 -12.11 -5.67 -5.85
CA GLY A 160 -11.74 -5.44 -4.45
C GLY A 160 -10.23 -5.33 -4.28
N THR A 161 -9.80 -5.13 -3.05
CA THR A 161 -8.39 -4.93 -2.76
C THR A 161 -8.02 -5.29 -1.33
N GLY A 162 -6.74 -5.52 -1.10
CA GLY A 162 -6.17 -5.65 0.23
C GLY A 162 -5.92 -4.30 0.90
N TYR A 163 -5.66 -4.35 2.19
CA TYR A 163 -5.26 -3.18 2.97
C TYR A 163 -4.23 -3.55 4.02
N GLU A 164 -3.51 -2.56 4.51
CA GLU A 164 -2.70 -2.71 5.72
C GLU A 164 -3.07 -1.66 6.76
N ILE A 165 -2.83 -1.98 8.02
CA ILE A 165 -2.93 -1.04 9.13
C ILE A 165 -1.53 -0.66 9.55
N GLY A 166 -1.13 0.57 9.22
CA GLY A 166 0.10 1.15 9.73
C GLY A 166 -0.05 1.44 11.22
N SER A 167 0.90 0.94 12.01
CA SER A 167 0.77 0.93 13.47
C SER A 167 1.98 1.52 14.15
N ALA A 168 1.78 2.05 15.36
CA ALA A 168 2.85 2.50 16.25
C ALA A 168 2.92 1.64 17.51
N SER A 169 4.13 1.56 18.05
CA SER A 169 4.43 0.88 19.31
C SER A 169 5.44 1.71 20.10
N ILE A 170 5.35 1.67 21.43
CA ILE A 170 6.38 2.20 22.30
C ILE A 170 7.47 1.13 22.47
N ILE A 171 8.70 1.45 22.10
CA ILE A 171 9.84 0.55 22.29
C ILE A 171 10.09 0.34 23.77
N LYS A 172 10.30 -0.90 24.19
CA LYS A 172 10.67 -1.24 25.57
C LYS A 172 11.99 -0.55 25.92
N GLY A 173 11.99 0.21 27.01
CA GLY A 173 13.16 1.01 27.42
C GLY A 173 13.33 2.31 26.63
N ALA A 174 12.27 2.83 26.01
CA ALA A 174 12.29 4.12 25.31
C ALA A 174 12.84 5.25 26.21
N ARG A 175 13.85 5.99 25.73
CA ARG A 175 14.49 7.08 26.47
C ARG A 175 13.54 8.25 26.78
N ASN A 176 12.60 8.52 25.86
CA ASN A 176 11.63 9.61 25.94
C ASN A 176 10.21 9.05 26.11
N LEU A 177 10.00 8.20 27.11
CA LEU A 177 8.77 7.47 27.34
C LEU A 177 7.53 8.37 27.41
N GLU A 178 7.60 9.47 28.15
CA GLU A 178 6.46 10.38 28.31
C GLU A 178 6.08 11.10 27.00
N SER A 179 7.08 11.43 26.18
CA SER A 179 6.80 11.97 24.83
C SER A 179 6.19 10.92 23.91
N ALA A 180 6.66 9.67 23.97
CA ALA A 180 6.08 8.56 23.22
C ALA A 180 4.62 8.29 23.62
N LYS A 181 4.30 8.34 24.90
CA LYS A 181 2.92 8.21 25.42
C LYS A 181 2.00 9.34 24.95
N LYS A 182 2.53 10.57 24.85
CA LYS A 182 1.76 11.73 24.34
C LYS A 182 1.49 11.63 22.84
N PHE A 183 2.37 10.96 22.08
CA PHE A 183 2.20 10.76 20.65
C PHE A 183 1.13 9.70 20.34
N ILE A 184 1.03 8.64 21.14
CA ILE A 184 0.04 7.57 21.03
C ILE A 184 -1.24 7.91 21.80
#